data_88134e55121466aa7d74dcb0bdf5e8e7
#
_entry.id   88134e55121466aa7d74dcb0bdf5e8e7
#
_cell.length_a   1.000
_cell.length_b   1.000
_cell.length_c   1.000
_cell.angle_alpha   90.00
_cell.angle_beta   90.00
_cell.angle_gamma   90.00
#
_symmetry.space_group_name_H-M   'P 1'
#
loop_
_entity.id
_entity.type
_entity.pdbx_description
1 polymer ?
#
loop_
_entity_poly.entity_id
_entity_poly.type
_entity_poly.pdbx_seq_one_letter_code
_entity_poly.pdbx_strand_id
1 'polypeptide(L)'
;MPNLKINPELAQCIDAIKQACTNWGFFQCINHGIPADIIEEFDKEFRNFFKLPLSVKAPIKRTEENSRGWFDDELTKQIRDWKECIDIGQPGKSKVDGENQWPNPEKAPSFRHAMENYYHHCWMLSRALLRACSCGLGMSPNHFDEEAEPHTSYLRLNYYPICDKKIAPETHGYDEPDPDVDGNLGINKHADAGCLTVLRQYHDEPSSLQVFHENSWHRVIPVKGALTINIGDMMQVWSNALYKAPIHRVLADPDYVRYSAPFFYNPSYETMVTPVKSAGDPKYFPLSWAEFRRRRFEGDFGDYSADVQISDWLIKGGKYGGARSKI
;
A
#
# COMPACT_ATOMS: atom_id res chain seq x y z
N MET A 1 6.46 20.53 27.21
CA MET A 1 5.51 19.95 26.24
C MET A 1 4.12 20.44 26.60
N PRO A 2 3.32 21.05 25.72
CA PRO A 2 1.94 21.33 26.05
C PRO A 2 1.21 20.01 26.19
N ASN A 3 0.60 19.75 27.35
CA ASN A 3 -0.25 18.60 27.63
C ASN A 3 -1.44 18.60 26.67
N LEU A 4 -1.34 17.93 25.52
CA LEU A 4 -2.54 17.50 24.82
C LEU A 4 -3.27 16.57 25.81
N LYS A 5 -4.37 17.04 26.38
CA LYS A 5 -5.29 16.17 27.11
C LYS A 5 -5.93 15.25 26.09
N ILE A 6 -5.27 14.12 25.81
CA ILE A 6 -5.85 13.03 25.00
C ILE A 6 -7.06 12.57 25.83
N ASN A 7 -8.25 12.67 25.26
CA ASN A 7 -9.44 12.14 25.93
C ASN A 7 -9.34 10.61 26.03
N PRO A 8 -10.03 9.96 26.98
CA PRO A 8 -9.92 8.51 27.17
C PRO A 8 -10.24 7.67 25.92
N GLU A 9 -11.19 8.11 25.10
CA GLU A 9 -11.57 7.43 23.85
C GLU A 9 -10.46 7.46 22.82
N LEU A 10 -9.81 8.62 22.66
CA LEU A 10 -8.66 8.76 21.76
C LEU A 10 -7.48 7.93 22.25
N ALA A 11 -7.22 7.92 23.56
CA ALA A 11 -6.17 7.08 24.16
C ALA A 11 -6.42 5.60 23.88
N GLN A 12 -7.66 5.13 24.07
CA GLN A 12 -8.05 3.75 23.77
C GLN A 12 -7.89 3.43 22.28
N CYS A 13 -8.25 4.34 21.38
CA CYS A 13 -8.07 4.18 19.94
C CYS A 13 -6.59 4.05 19.56
N ILE A 14 -5.72 4.92 20.11
CA ILE A 14 -4.26 4.87 19.89
C ILE A 14 -3.69 3.54 20.38
N ASP A 15 -4.10 3.07 21.56
CA ASP A 15 -3.63 1.79 22.09
C ASP A 15 -4.07 0.60 21.24
N ALA A 16 -5.31 0.61 20.74
CA ALA A 16 -5.82 -0.40 19.83
C ALA A 16 -5.02 -0.43 18.51
N ILE A 17 -4.76 0.74 17.91
CA ILE A 17 -3.93 0.88 16.71
C ILE A 17 -2.52 0.35 16.97
N LYS A 18 -1.89 0.75 18.10
CA LYS A 18 -0.56 0.26 18.49
C LYS A 18 -0.52 -1.26 18.59
N GLN A 19 -1.49 -1.87 19.26
CA GLN A 19 -1.56 -3.34 19.40
C GLN A 19 -1.71 -4.02 18.05
N ALA A 20 -2.60 -3.52 17.19
CA ALA A 20 -2.81 -4.07 15.85
C ALA A 20 -1.55 -3.97 14.98
N CYS A 21 -0.88 -2.81 14.97
CA CYS A 21 0.37 -2.59 14.23
C CYS A 21 1.51 -3.47 14.74
N THR A 22 1.58 -3.72 16.06
CA THR A 22 2.62 -4.55 16.67
C THR A 22 2.41 -6.04 16.38
N ASN A 23 1.16 -6.51 16.40
CA ASN A 23 0.85 -7.93 16.26
C ASN A 23 0.68 -8.34 14.80
N TRP A 24 -0.27 -7.74 14.11
CA TRP A 24 -0.68 -8.11 12.75
C TRP A 24 -0.08 -7.20 11.67
N GLY A 25 0.16 -5.92 11.99
CA GLY A 25 0.41 -4.89 10.99
C GLY A 25 -0.82 -4.55 10.12
N PHE A 26 -1.99 -5.13 10.46
CA PHE A 26 -3.28 -4.95 9.78
C PHE A 26 -4.39 -4.64 10.79
N PHE A 27 -5.33 -3.77 10.40
CA PHE A 27 -6.59 -3.54 11.15
C PHE A 27 -7.66 -2.96 10.22
N GLN A 28 -8.91 -2.93 10.71
CA GLN A 28 -10.00 -2.29 10.01
C GLN A 28 -10.44 -1.03 10.75
N CYS A 29 -10.52 0.08 10.03
CA CYS A 29 -10.88 1.39 10.53
C CYS A 29 -12.34 1.67 10.19
N ILE A 30 -13.19 1.76 11.20
CA ILE A 30 -14.57 2.25 11.11
C ILE A 30 -14.63 3.71 11.55
N ASN A 31 -15.71 4.43 11.24
CA ASN A 31 -15.86 5.85 11.59
C ASN A 31 -14.67 6.72 11.13
N HIS A 32 -14.12 6.39 9.99
CA HIS A 32 -12.90 6.98 9.41
C HIS A 32 -13.09 8.43 8.92
N GLY A 33 -14.30 8.97 8.96
CA GLY A 33 -14.58 10.37 8.65
C GLY A 33 -14.63 10.73 7.16
N ILE A 34 -14.40 9.80 6.24
CA ILE A 34 -14.65 10.05 4.81
C ILE A 34 -16.17 10.08 4.60
N PRO A 35 -16.73 11.17 4.01
CA PRO A 35 -18.18 11.30 3.78
C PRO A 35 -18.72 10.17 2.89
N ALA A 36 -19.95 9.74 3.17
CA ALA A 36 -20.56 8.62 2.46
C ALA A 36 -20.80 8.92 0.97
N ASP A 37 -21.18 10.14 0.64
CA ASP A 37 -21.38 10.62 -0.73
C ASP A 37 -20.07 10.59 -1.55
N ILE A 38 -18.94 10.94 -0.95
CA ILE A 38 -17.61 10.83 -1.58
C ILE A 38 -17.27 9.37 -1.89
N ILE A 39 -17.57 8.46 -0.96
CA ILE A 39 -17.36 7.02 -1.16
C ILE A 39 -18.25 6.48 -2.26
N GLU A 40 -19.55 6.85 -2.26
CA GLU A 40 -20.51 6.40 -3.25
C GLU A 40 -20.18 6.88 -4.66
N GLU A 41 -19.79 8.16 -4.81
CA GLU A 41 -19.35 8.71 -6.10
C GLU A 41 -18.07 8.01 -6.57
N PHE A 42 -17.10 7.85 -5.68
CA PHE A 42 -15.85 7.11 -5.96
C PHE A 42 -16.15 5.68 -6.42
N ASP A 43 -16.91 4.90 -5.66
CA ASP A 43 -17.22 3.51 -5.97
C ASP A 43 -17.93 3.36 -7.33
N LYS A 44 -18.84 4.27 -7.65
CA LYS A 44 -19.55 4.32 -8.93
C LYS A 44 -18.59 4.57 -10.09
N GLU A 45 -17.79 5.63 -10.02
CA GLU A 45 -16.88 6.02 -11.10
C GLU A 45 -15.71 5.06 -11.26
N PHE A 46 -15.22 4.47 -10.18
CA PHE A 46 -14.23 3.40 -10.17
C PHE A 46 -14.72 2.17 -10.96
N ARG A 47 -15.91 1.65 -10.65
CA ARG A 47 -16.49 0.51 -11.36
C ARG A 47 -16.82 0.84 -12.82
N ASN A 48 -17.25 2.06 -13.11
CA ASN A 48 -17.54 2.51 -14.46
C ASN A 48 -16.28 2.56 -15.34
N PHE A 49 -15.16 3.02 -14.79
CA PHE A 49 -13.89 3.11 -15.51
C PHE A 49 -13.44 1.76 -16.09
N PHE A 50 -13.45 0.68 -15.29
CA PHE A 50 -13.01 -0.64 -15.76
C PHE A 50 -13.96 -1.28 -16.77
N LYS A 51 -15.22 -0.84 -16.84
CA LYS A 51 -16.18 -1.24 -17.89
C LYS A 51 -15.97 -0.53 -19.22
N LEU A 52 -15.15 0.53 -19.24
CA LEU A 52 -14.88 1.26 -20.49
C LEU A 52 -14.10 0.35 -21.47
N PRO A 53 -14.34 0.52 -22.78
CA PRO A 53 -13.62 -0.25 -23.77
C PRO A 53 -12.13 0.07 -23.79
N LEU A 54 -11.32 -0.87 -24.24
CA LEU A 54 -9.86 -0.72 -24.34
C LEU A 54 -9.46 0.54 -25.12
N SER A 55 -10.22 0.94 -26.14
CA SER A 55 -9.98 2.16 -26.92
C SER A 55 -9.99 3.45 -26.09
N VAL A 56 -10.62 3.45 -24.91
CA VAL A 56 -10.62 4.59 -23.98
C VAL A 56 -9.49 4.47 -22.95
N LYS A 57 -9.14 3.25 -22.54
CA LYS A 57 -8.09 2.97 -21.55
C LYS A 57 -6.67 3.00 -22.14
N ALA A 58 -6.48 2.44 -23.33
CA ALA A 58 -5.17 2.34 -23.97
C ALA A 58 -4.44 3.68 -24.20
N PRO A 59 -5.13 4.80 -24.56
CA PRO A 59 -4.45 6.09 -24.71
C PRO A 59 -3.81 6.64 -23.44
N ILE A 60 -4.24 6.17 -22.28
CA ILE A 60 -3.70 6.59 -20.96
C ILE A 60 -2.86 5.48 -20.32
N LYS A 61 -2.33 4.54 -21.12
CA LYS A 61 -1.46 3.48 -20.62
C LYS A 61 -0.16 4.08 -20.08
N ARG A 62 0.30 3.58 -18.91
CA ARG A 62 1.61 3.95 -18.35
C ARG A 62 2.74 3.59 -19.30
N THR A 63 3.85 4.31 -19.21
CA THR A 63 5.07 4.09 -20.00
C THR A 63 6.29 3.99 -19.09
N GLU A 64 7.44 3.66 -19.65
CA GLU A 64 8.71 3.69 -18.89
C GLU A 64 9.10 5.10 -18.43
N GLU A 65 8.60 6.15 -19.09
CA GLU A 65 8.85 7.56 -18.73
C GLU A 65 7.81 8.11 -17.75
N ASN A 66 6.64 7.45 -17.63
CA ASN A 66 5.56 7.87 -16.74
C ASN A 66 4.82 6.67 -16.16
N SER A 67 4.99 6.42 -14.87
CA SER A 67 4.34 5.32 -14.16
C SER A 67 2.84 5.52 -13.93
N ARG A 68 2.32 6.76 -14.12
CA ARG A 68 0.90 7.06 -13.92
C ARG A 68 0.08 6.60 -15.12
N GLY A 69 -1.18 6.29 -14.86
CA GLY A 69 -2.13 5.86 -15.89
C GLY A 69 -2.55 4.40 -15.75
N TRP A 70 -3.22 3.90 -16.77
CA TRP A 70 -3.76 2.55 -16.82
C TRP A 70 -2.69 1.52 -17.24
N PHE A 71 -2.79 0.29 -16.72
CA PHE A 71 -1.94 -0.85 -17.12
C PHE A 71 -2.58 -2.19 -16.74
N ASP A 72 -2.13 -3.25 -17.42
CA ASP A 72 -2.60 -4.63 -17.27
C ASP A 72 -1.45 -5.65 -17.31
N ASP A 73 -0.22 -5.19 -17.12
CA ASP A 73 1.02 -5.95 -17.36
C ASP A 73 2.01 -5.88 -16.17
N GLU A 74 1.51 -5.59 -14.97
CA GLU A 74 2.37 -5.51 -13.78
C GLU A 74 2.96 -6.88 -13.39
N LEU A 75 4.20 -6.84 -12.94
CA LEU A 75 4.91 -7.99 -12.40
C LEU A 75 5.12 -7.80 -10.89
N THR A 76 4.71 -8.77 -10.09
CA THR A 76 5.11 -8.87 -8.68
C THR A 76 6.07 -10.04 -8.53
N LYS A 77 7.32 -9.77 -8.15
CA LYS A 77 8.39 -10.77 -8.09
C LYS A 77 8.56 -11.56 -9.40
N GLN A 78 8.57 -10.84 -10.52
CA GLN A 78 8.72 -11.37 -11.88
C GLN A 78 7.58 -12.29 -12.36
N ILE A 79 6.46 -12.34 -11.63
CA ILE A 79 5.25 -13.07 -12.02
C ILE A 79 4.16 -12.07 -12.34
N ARG A 80 3.48 -12.23 -13.49
CA ARG A 80 2.41 -11.35 -13.93
C ARG A 80 1.20 -11.48 -13.00
N ASP A 81 0.74 -10.35 -12.49
CA ASP A 81 -0.48 -10.26 -11.69
C ASP A 81 -1.73 -10.35 -12.59
N TRP A 82 -2.75 -11.03 -12.07
CA TRP A 82 -4.03 -11.18 -12.77
C TRP A 82 -4.96 -10.01 -12.46
N LYS A 83 -4.64 -8.84 -13.03
CA LYS A 83 -5.40 -7.59 -12.79
C LYS A 83 -5.20 -6.53 -13.86
N GLU A 84 -6.13 -5.58 -13.91
CA GLU A 84 -5.95 -4.26 -14.54
C GLU A 84 -5.85 -3.19 -13.44
N CYS A 85 -5.08 -2.15 -13.68
CA CYS A 85 -4.88 -1.07 -12.73
C CYS A 85 -4.92 0.31 -13.38
N ILE A 86 -5.14 1.34 -12.55
CA ILE A 86 -4.80 2.73 -12.87
C ILE A 86 -4.21 3.39 -11.64
N ASP A 87 -3.07 4.07 -11.80
CA ASP A 87 -2.39 4.81 -10.75
C ASP A 87 -2.58 6.32 -10.90
N ILE A 88 -2.99 6.96 -9.81
CA ILE A 88 -3.24 8.39 -9.69
C ILE A 88 -2.52 8.89 -8.44
N GLY A 89 -1.68 9.92 -8.55
CA GLY A 89 -0.90 10.41 -7.41
C GLY A 89 -0.62 11.89 -7.46
N GLN A 90 0.27 12.34 -6.57
CA GLN A 90 0.80 13.69 -6.70
C GLN A 90 1.61 13.78 -7.99
N PRO A 91 1.32 14.79 -8.85
CA PRO A 91 2.11 15.02 -10.04
C PRO A 91 3.57 15.29 -9.68
N GLY A 92 4.48 14.62 -10.37
CA GLY A 92 5.92 14.77 -10.19
C GLY A 92 6.65 14.89 -11.52
N LYS A 93 7.96 15.09 -11.47
CA LYS A 93 8.82 15.22 -12.64
C LYS A 93 9.71 14.00 -12.88
N SER A 94 9.53 12.95 -12.08
CA SER A 94 10.29 11.71 -12.21
C SER A 94 9.51 10.66 -13.00
N LYS A 95 10.21 9.63 -13.47
CA LYS A 95 9.56 8.45 -14.08
C LYS A 95 8.61 7.75 -13.10
N VAL A 96 8.92 7.80 -11.81
CA VAL A 96 8.14 7.15 -10.74
C VAL A 96 6.86 7.93 -10.43
N ASP A 97 6.90 9.26 -10.51
CA ASP A 97 5.77 10.16 -10.22
C ASP A 97 5.61 11.17 -11.37
N GLY A 98 5.11 10.69 -12.49
CA GLY A 98 4.78 11.53 -13.62
C GLY A 98 3.42 12.23 -13.47
N GLU A 99 3.02 12.91 -14.52
CA GLU A 99 1.68 13.52 -14.60
C GLU A 99 0.58 12.45 -14.62
N ASN A 100 -0.52 12.73 -13.92
CA ASN A 100 -1.70 11.87 -13.98
C ASN A 100 -2.27 11.81 -15.39
N GLN A 101 -2.59 10.61 -15.85
CA GLN A 101 -3.23 10.39 -17.14
C GLN A 101 -4.71 10.11 -16.92
N TRP A 102 -5.56 10.97 -17.49
CA TRP A 102 -7.00 10.90 -17.31
C TRP A 102 -7.71 10.39 -18.58
N PRO A 103 -8.76 9.56 -18.46
CA PRO A 103 -9.57 9.19 -19.60
C PRO A 103 -10.25 10.41 -20.22
N ASN A 104 -10.63 10.29 -21.51
CA ASN A 104 -11.38 11.35 -22.20
C ASN A 104 -12.63 11.75 -21.36
N PRO A 105 -12.79 13.04 -20.98
CA PRO A 105 -13.92 13.49 -20.17
C PRO A 105 -15.29 13.31 -20.84
N GLU A 106 -15.37 13.19 -22.16
CA GLU A 106 -16.63 12.84 -22.83
C GLU A 106 -17.06 11.39 -22.55
N LYS A 107 -16.14 10.51 -22.20
CA LYS A 107 -16.39 9.09 -21.89
C LYS A 107 -16.45 8.81 -20.39
N ALA A 108 -15.82 9.65 -19.57
CA ALA A 108 -15.76 9.53 -18.12
C ALA A 108 -15.80 10.90 -17.43
N PRO A 109 -16.92 11.66 -17.53
CA PRO A 109 -16.97 13.08 -17.15
C PRO A 109 -16.74 13.33 -15.66
N SER A 110 -17.16 12.43 -14.77
CA SER A 110 -17.01 12.59 -13.33
C SER A 110 -15.81 11.85 -12.74
N PHE A 111 -15.13 11.00 -13.53
CA PHE A 111 -14.07 10.11 -13.03
C PHE A 111 -12.95 10.87 -12.32
N ARG A 112 -12.38 11.90 -12.99
CA ARG A 112 -11.28 12.67 -12.39
C ARG A 112 -11.68 13.32 -11.07
N HIS A 113 -12.84 13.96 -11.02
CA HIS A 113 -13.34 14.65 -9.83
C HIS A 113 -13.53 13.67 -8.66
N ALA A 114 -14.19 12.54 -8.91
CA ALA A 114 -14.41 11.51 -7.90
C ALA A 114 -13.09 10.95 -7.33
N MET A 115 -12.10 10.69 -8.21
CA MET A 115 -10.79 10.16 -7.80
C MET A 115 -10.00 11.19 -6.98
N GLU A 116 -9.95 12.45 -7.40
CA GLU A 116 -9.23 13.52 -6.70
C GLU A 116 -9.84 13.78 -5.30
N ASN A 117 -11.17 13.76 -5.18
CA ASN A 117 -11.86 13.92 -3.89
C ASN A 117 -11.57 12.76 -2.94
N TYR A 118 -11.71 11.53 -3.41
CA TYR A 118 -11.41 10.36 -2.59
C TYR A 118 -9.95 10.30 -2.17
N TYR A 119 -9.03 10.61 -3.10
CA TYR A 119 -7.60 10.73 -2.83
C TYR A 119 -7.32 11.71 -1.69
N HIS A 120 -7.91 12.91 -1.73
CA HIS A 120 -7.73 13.93 -0.70
C HIS A 120 -8.19 13.43 0.69
N HIS A 121 -9.35 12.77 0.76
CA HIS A 121 -9.85 12.23 2.02
C HIS A 121 -8.98 11.08 2.55
N CYS A 122 -8.47 10.21 1.68
CA CYS A 122 -7.51 9.18 2.06
C CYS A 122 -6.21 9.77 2.61
N TRP A 123 -5.70 10.84 2.00
CA TRP A 123 -4.54 11.57 2.50
C TRP A 123 -4.78 12.14 3.90
N MET A 124 -5.92 12.80 4.13
CA MET A 124 -6.28 13.33 5.45
C MET A 124 -6.35 12.22 6.52
N LEU A 125 -7.00 11.11 6.20
CA LEU A 125 -7.08 9.95 7.08
C LEU A 125 -5.70 9.36 7.37
N SER A 126 -4.86 9.22 6.36
CA SER A 126 -3.50 8.68 6.49
C SER A 126 -2.63 9.51 7.42
N ARG A 127 -2.73 10.84 7.35
CA ARG A 127 -2.04 11.75 8.29
C ARG A 127 -2.53 11.56 9.73
N ALA A 128 -3.85 11.40 9.93
CA ALA A 128 -4.40 11.15 11.26
C ALA A 128 -3.90 9.80 11.82
N LEU A 129 -3.86 8.76 10.98
CA LEU A 129 -3.33 7.45 11.35
C LEU A 129 -1.83 7.47 11.64
N LEU A 130 -1.04 8.20 10.83
CA LEU A 130 0.40 8.38 11.08
C LEU A 130 0.66 9.03 12.44
N ARG A 131 -0.14 10.06 12.80
CA ARG A 131 -0.08 10.71 14.11
C ARG A 131 -0.47 9.78 15.25
N ALA A 132 -1.48 8.93 15.05
CA ALA A 132 -1.85 7.90 16.03
C ALA A 132 -0.71 6.87 16.21
N CYS A 133 -0.08 6.44 15.14
CA CYS A 133 1.11 5.58 15.18
C CYS A 133 2.27 6.24 15.93
N SER A 134 2.51 7.53 15.70
CA SER A 134 3.52 8.32 16.42
C SER A 134 3.26 8.34 17.92
N CYS A 135 2.03 8.63 18.33
CA CYS A 135 1.62 8.57 19.74
C CYS A 135 1.79 7.17 20.34
N GLY A 136 1.44 6.12 19.60
CA GLY A 136 1.63 4.73 20.03
C GLY A 136 3.10 4.34 20.26
N LEU A 137 4.03 5.02 19.57
CA LEU A 137 5.48 4.90 19.79
C LEU A 137 5.99 5.77 20.98
N GLY A 138 5.10 6.51 21.65
CA GLY A 138 5.45 7.42 22.72
C GLY A 138 6.06 8.75 22.25
N MET A 139 5.90 9.07 20.95
CA MET A 139 6.38 10.30 20.33
C MET A 139 5.29 11.39 20.34
N SER A 140 5.64 12.63 19.96
CA SER A 140 4.64 13.66 19.71
C SER A 140 3.76 13.27 18.52
N PRO A 141 2.49 13.70 18.45
CA PRO A 141 1.62 13.41 17.32
C PRO A 141 2.24 13.79 15.96
N ASN A 142 2.93 14.91 15.91
CA ASN A 142 3.50 15.49 14.68
C ASN A 142 4.94 15.05 14.41
N HIS A 143 5.41 13.97 15.07
CA HIS A 143 6.82 13.56 14.99
C HIS A 143 7.28 13.24 13.56
N PHE A 144 6.40 12.64 12.74
CA PHE A 144 6.69 12.27 11.36
C PHE A 144 6.11 13.23 10.32
N ASP A 145 5.51 14.38 10.74
CA ASP A 145 4.83 15.27 9.80
C ASP A 145 5.81 15.87 8.76
N GLU A 146 7.04 16.23 9.17
CA GLU A 146 8.06 16.79 8.28
C GLU A 146 8.63 15.74 7.32
N GLU A 147 8.80 14.51 7.78
CA GLU A 147 9.28 13.40 6.95
C GLU A 147 8.21 12.89 5.95
N ALA A 148 6.94 13.13 6.27
CA ALA A 148 5.84 12.72 5.42
C ALA A 148 5.41 13.77 4.39
N GLU A 149 5.92 15.01 4.45
CA GLU A 149 5.50 16.10 3.54
C GLU A 149 6.71 16.80 2.88
N PRO A 150 6.64 17.16 1.60
CA PRO A 150 5.56 16.82 0.66
C PRO A 150 5.52 15.33 0.35
N HIS A 151 4.33 14.72 0.50
CA HIS A 151 4.18 13.28 0.35
C HIS A 151 4.27 12.81 -1.12
N THR A 152 4.71 11.57 -1.32
CA THR A 152 4.80 10.93 -2.65
C THR A 152 3.75 9.83 -2.83
N SER A 153 2.59 10.03 -2.22
CA SER A 153 1.50 9.06 -2.14
C SER A 153 0.75 8.92 -3.45
N TYR A 154 0.10 7.77 -3.64
CA TYR A 154 -0.74 7.53 -4.80
C TYR A 154 -1.89 6.59 -4.46
N LEU A 155 -2.97 6.75 -5.22
CA LEU A 155 -4.14 5.88 -5.23
C LEU A 155 -4.02 4.93 -6.41
N ARG A 156 -4.15 3.64 -6.17
CA ARG A 156 -4.24 2.60 -7.20
C ARG A 156 -5.65 2.04 -7.21
N LEU A 157 -6.26 1.97 -8.36
CA LEU A 157 -7.49 1.24 -8.57
C LEU A 157 -7.15 -0.11 -9.19
N ASN A 158 -7.61 -1.19 -8.57
CA ASN A 158 -7.39 -2.55 -9.09
C ASN A 158 -8.73 -3.19 -9.48
N TYR A 159 -8.77 -3.76 -10.66
CA TYR A 159 -9.81 -4.65 -11.13
C TYR A 159 -9.21 -6.03 -11.38
N TYR A 160 -9.77 -7.04 -10.73
CA TYR A 160 -9.36 -8.43 -10.90
C TYR A 160 -10.46 -9.15 -11.69
N PRO A 161 -10.23 -9.49 -12.96
CA PRO A 161 -11.19 -10.24 -13.75
C PRO A 161 -11.28 -11.70 -13.26
N ILE A 162 -12.35 -12.38 -13.63
CA ILE A 162 -12.50 -13.82 -13.43
C ILE A 162 -11.27 -14.54 -13.99
N CYS A 163 -10.71 -15.47 -13.21
CA CYS A 163 -9.57 -16.29 -13.57
C CYS A 163 -10.03 -17.74 -13.72
N ASP A 164 -9.98 -18.30 -14.91
CA ASP A 164 -10.39 -19.67 -15.23
C ASP A 164 -9.37 -20.74 -14.79
N LYS A 165 -8.22 -20.32 -14.27
CA LYS A 165 -7.19 -21.21 -13.72
C LYS A 165 -7.56 -21.65 -12.30
N LYS A 166 -7.14 -22.87 -11.92
CA LYS A 166 -7.37 -23.37 -10.55
C LYS A 166 -6.72 -22.46 -9.51
N ILE A 167 -7.50 -22.10 -8.49
CA ILE A 167 -7.01 -21.39 -7.31
C ILE A 167 -6.17 -22.35 -6.48
N ALA A 168 -5.10 -21.84 -5.91
CA ALA A 168 -4.27 -22.58 -4.98
C ALA A 168 -5.04 -23.03 -3.73
N PRO A 169 -4.71 -24.17 -3.16
CA PRO A 169 -5.24 -24.59 -1.88
C PRO A 169 -4.96 -23.58 -0.76
N GLU A 170 -5.87 -23.50 0.21
CA GLU A 170 -5.85 -22.48 1.26
C GLU A 170 -4.69 -22.57 2.27
N THR A 171 -3.87 -23.61 2.22
CA THR A 171 -2.93 -23.97 3.30
C THR A 171 -1.53 -24.24 2.80
N HIS A 172 -0.74 -23.20 2.61
CA HIS A 172 0.70 -23.36 2.42
C HIS A 172 1.48 -22.44 3.33
N GLY A 173 2.51 -22.97 3.97
CA GLY A 173 3.49 -22.20 4.71
C GLY A 173 4.25 -21.25 3.78
N TYR A 174 4.93 -20.26 4.34
CA TYR A 174 5.67 -19.25 3.57
C TYR A 174 6.76 -19.84 2.67
N ASP A 175 7.42 -20.92 3.12
CA ASP A 175 8.57 -21.55 2.46
C ASP A 175 8.18 -22.77 1.60
N GLU A 176 6.90 -23.16 1.55
CA GLU A 176 6.46 -24.21 0.65
C GLU A 176 6.43 -23.70 -0.80
N PRO A 177 6.69 -24.60 -1.79
CA PRO A 177 6.50 -24.22 -3.20
C PRO A 177 5.11 -23.65 -3.38
N ASP A 178 5.05 -22.39 -3.80
CA ASP A 178 3.79 -21.72 -4.04
C ASP A 178 3.16 -22.37 -5.28
N PRO A 179 2.06 -23.13 -5.15
CA PRO A 179 1.42 -23.75 -6.30
C PRO A 179 0.83 -22.73 -7.28
N ASP A 180 0.91 -21.45 -6.92
CA ASP A 180 0.40 -20.31 -7.69
C ASP A 180 1.42 -19.73 -8.67
N VAL A 181 2.58 -20.34 -8.84
CA VAL A 181 3.63 -19.90 -9.79
C VAL A 181 3.09 -19.76 -11.23
N ASP A 182 1.94 -20.37 -11.53
CA ASP A 182 1.31 -20.35 -12.85
C ASP A 182 0.27 -19.23 -13.07
N GLY A 183 0.26 -18.19 -12.24
CA GLY A 183 -0.59 -17.00 -12.48
C GLY A 183 -2.01 -17.05 -11.91
N ASN A 184 -2.22 -17.81 -10.85
CA ASN A 184 -3.50 -17.87 -10.11
C ASN A 184 -3.62 -16.80 -9.03
N LEU A 185 -2.70 -15.83 -8.97
CA LEU A 185 -2.72 -14.73 -8.02
C LEU A 185 -3.14 -13.42 -8.68
N GLY A 186 -4.03 -12.70 -8.03
CA GLY A 186 -4.32 -11.31 -8.36
C GLY A 186 -3.11 -10.42 -8.09
N ILE A 187 -2.43 -10.65 -6.95
CA ILE A 187 -1.13 -10.05 -6.60
C ILE A 187 -0.31 -11.07 -5.81
N ASN A 188 0.94 -11.26 -6.20
CA ASN A 188 1.86 -12.14 -5.48
C ASN A 188 2.24 -11.60 -4.09
N LYS A 189 2.81 -12.46 -3.24
CA LYS A 189 3.20 -12.12 -1.86
C LYS A 189 4.22 -10.98 -1.82
N HIS A 190 3.89 -9.91 -1.08
CA HIS A 190 4.72 -8.71 -0.92
C HIS A 190 4.42 -8.00 0.40
N ALA A 191 5.24 -7.03 0.75
CA ALA A 191 4.94 -5.99 1.73
C ALA A 191 4.87 -4.63 1.02
N ASP A 192 4.05 -3.72 1.53
CA ASP A 192 3.95 -2.36 1.01
C ASP A 192 5.18 -1.53 1.38
N ALA A 193 5.67 -0.75 0.43
CA ALA A 193 6.91 0.00 0.58
C ALA A 193 6.79 1.24 1.49
N GLY A 194 5.61 1.88 1.55
CA GLY A 194 5.40 3.19 2.18
C GLY A 194 5.28 3.21 3.69
N CYS A 195 4.59 4.24 4.20
CA CYS A 195 4.29 4.35 5.64
C CYS A 195 3.15 3.43 6.05
N LEU A 196 2.02 3.58 5.39
CA LEU A 196 0.81 2.78 5.58
C LEU A 196 -0.06 2.81 4.32
N THR A 197 -0.96 1.86 4.23
CA THR A 197 -1.94 1.75 3.15
C THR A 197 -3.35 1.89 3.72
N VAL A 198 -4.18 2.71 3.06
CA VAL A 198 -5.63 2.81 3.29
C VAL A 198 -6.32 2.09 2.15
N LEU A 199 -6.87 0.93 2.42
CA LEU A 199 -7.43 0.05 1.39
C LEU A 199 -8.96 0.04 1.44
N ARG A 200 -9.60 0.45 0.34
CA ARG A 200 -11.02 0.20 0.10
C ARG A 200 -11.21 -1.20 -0.46
N GLN A 201 -12.03 -2.01 0.24
CA GLN A 201 -12.51 -3.32 -0.19
C GLN A 201 -14.05 -3.35 -0.09
N TYR A 202 -14.67 -4.34 -0.74
CA TYR A 202 -16.12 -4.47 -0.79
C TYR A 202 -16.54 -5.72 -0.03
N HIS A 203 -17.48 -5.58 0.90
CA HIS A 203 -17.94 -6.65 1.80
C HIS A 203 -18.85 -7.68 1.12
N ASP A 204 -19.37 -7.32 -0.05
CA ASP A 204 -20.21 -8.16 -0.93
C ASP A 204 -19.41 -8.87 -2.03
N GLU A 205 -18.07 -8.72 -2.00
CA GLU A 205 -17.14 -9.41 -2.89
C GLU A 205 -16.35 -10.50 -2.14
N PRO A 206 -15.77 -11.49 -2.84
CA PRO A 206 -14.96 -12.52 -2.21
C PRO A 206 -13.80 -11.96 -1.41
N SER A 207 -13.52 -12.58 -0.27
CA SER A 207 -12.37 -12.23 0.58
C SER A 207 -11.09 -12.85 0.03
N SER A 208 -10.53 -12.23 -1.02
CA SER A 208 -9.34 -12.71 -1.73
C SER A 208 -8.02 -12.19 -1.14
N LEU A 209 -8.06 -11.15 -0.32
CA LEU A 209 -6.87 -10.64 0.38
C LEU A 209 -6.50 -11.58 1.52
N GLN A 210 -5.24 -12.00 1.56
CA GLN A 210 -4.68 -12.80 2.64
C GLN A 210 -3.45 -12.11 3.23
N VAL A 211 -3.29 -12.19 4.55
CA VAL A 211 -2.11 -11.75 5.30
C VAL A 211 -1.41 -12.98 5.90
N PHE A 212 -0.08 -12.99 5.84
CA PHE A 212 0.73 -14.05 6.44
C PHE A 212 1.06 -13.69 7.89
N HIS A 213 0.61 -14.52 8.82
CA HIS A 213 0.82 -14.34 10.25
C HIS A 213 0.96 -15.68 10.95
N GLU A 214 1.91 -15.81 11.89
CA GLU A 214 2.15 -17.04 12.67
C GLU A 214 2.23 -18.30 11.78
N ASN A 215 3.03 -18.21 10.70
CA ASN A 215 3.27 -19.27 9.73
C ASN A 215 2.03 -19.77 8.96
N SER A 216 1.00 -18.97 8.85
CA SER A 216 -0.20 -19.30 8.07
C SER A 216 -0.80 -18.10 7.35
N TRP A 217 -1.56 -18.34 6.28
CA TRP A 217 -2.30 -17.34 5.55
C TRP A 217 -3.70 -17.15 6.13
N HIS A 218 -4.06 -15.91 6.45
CA HIS A 218 -5.35 -15.54 7.01
C HIS A 218 -6.09 -14.62 6.06
N ARG A 219 -7.36 -14.93 5.78
CA ARG A 219 -8.23 -14.07 4.97
C ARG A 219 -8.58 -12.78 5.72
N VAL A 220 -8.44 -11.64 5.04
CA VAL A 220 -8.88 -10.34 5.55
C VAL A 220 -10.31 -10.09 5.07
N ILE A 221 -11.27 -10.44 5.90
CA ILE A 221 -12.71 -10.33 5.58
C ILE A 221 -13.12 -8.86 5.64
N PRO A 222 -13.61 -8.25 4.53
CA PRO A 222 -14.01 -6.84 4.55
C PRO A 222 -15.24 -6.62 5.44
N VAL A 223 -15.18 -5.62 6.30
CA VAL A 223 -16.32 -5.17 7.12
C VAL A 223 -17.03 -4.02 6.42
N LYS A 224 -18.37 -4.06 6.40
CA LYS A 224 -19.18 -3.00 5.80
C LYS A 224 -18.89 -1.64 6.43
N GLY A 225 -18.58 -0.66 5.61
CA GLY A 225 -18.28 0.71 6.06
C GLY A 225 -16.90 0.86 6.72
N ALA A 226 -16.04 -0.15 6.67
CA ALA A 226 -14.65 -0.04 7.13
C ALA A 226 -13.68 0.13 5.96
N LEU A 227 -12.54 0.74 6.27
CA LEU A 227 -11.34 0.72 5.44
C LEU A 227 -10.31 -0.21 6.10
N THR A 228 -9.65 -1.03 5.31
CA THR A 228 -8.56 -1.88 5.79
C THR A 228 -7.26 -1.08 5.79
N ILE A 229 -6.54 -1.11 6.90
CA ILE A 229 -5.28 -0.38 7.08
C ILE A 229 -4.16 -1.39 7.28
N ASN A 230 -3.04 -1.20 6.60
CA ASN A 230 -1.82 -1.96 6.88
C ASN A 230 -0.58 -1.07 6.94
N ILE A 231 0.39 -1.52 7.71
CA ILE A 231 1.70 -0.88 7.88
C ILE A 231 2.61 -1.23 6.71
N GLY A 232 3.39 -0.26 6.25
CA GLY A 232 4.41 -0.45 5.22
C GLY A 232 5.84 -0.43 5.77
N ASP A 233 6.79 -0.74 4.90
CA ASP A 233 8.21 -0.90 5.20
C ASP A 233 8.82 0.34 5.89
N MET A 234 8.45 1.56 5.46
CA MET A 234 9.02 2.78 6.06
C MET A 234 8.60 2.94 7.51
N MET A 235 7.33 2.65 7.85
CA MET A 235 6.88 2.66 9.24
C MET A 235 7.54 1.55 10.06
N GLN A 236 7.81 0.39 9.48
CA GLN A 236 8.55 -0.68 10.16
C GLN A 236 9.96 -0.20 10.51
N VAL A 237 10.66 0.49 9.61
CA VAL A 237 11.99 1.06 9.90
C VAL A 237 11.90 2.14 10.97
N TRP A 238 11.02 3.13 10.82
CA TRP A 238 10.85 4.20 11.81
C TRP A 238 10.58 3.64 13.21
N SER A 239 9.69 2.65 13.32
CA SER A 239 9.37 2.02 14.61
C SER A 239 10.42 1.03 15.11
N ASN A 240 11.56 0.89 14.42
CA ASN A 240 12.60 -0.09 14.73
C ASN A 240 12.07 -1.53 14.83
N ALA A 241 11.17 -1.90 13.91
CA ALA A 241 10.45 -3.17 13.85
C ALA A 241 9.51 -3.45 15.05
N LEU A 242 9.06 -2.40 15.77
CA LEU A 242 7.97 -2.56 16.72
C LEU A 242 6.63 -2.73 15.96
N TYR A 243 6.38 -1.92 14.94
CA TYR A 243 5.30 -2.10 13.99
C TYR A 243 5.80 -2.95 12.81
N LYS A 244 4.96 -3.84 12.32
CA LYS A 244 5.33 -4.81 11.30
C LYS A 244 4.72 -4.44 9.96
N ALA A 245 5.51 -4.48 8.90
CA ALA A 245 5.01 -4.48 7.53
C ALA A 245 4.71 -5.93 7.14
N PRO A 246 3.45 -6.36 7.13
CA PRO A 246 3.09 -7.77 6.98
C PRO A 246 3.13 -8.18 5.53
N ILE A 247 3.58 -9.40 5.28
CA ILE A 247 3.47 -10.01 3.96
C ILE A 247 2.01 -10.33 3.68
N HIS A 248 1.54 -9.95 2.52
CA HIS A 248 0.17 -10.20 2.07
C HIS A 248 0.12 -10.52 0.58
N ARG A 249 -0.98 -11.14 0.15
CA ARG A 249 -1.24 -11.52 -1.25
C ARG A 249 -2.73 -11.41 -1.59
N VAL A 250 -3.06 -11.44 -2.87
CA VAL A 250 -4.43 -11.48 -3.35
C VAL A 250 -4.62 -12.70 -4.22
N LEU A 251 -5.58 -13.54 -3.88
CA LEU A 251 -5.97 -14.69 -4.71
C LEU A 251 -6.78 -14.20 -5.91
N ALA A 252 -6.59 -14.82 -7.07
CA ALA A 252 -7.53 -14.72 -8.17
C ALA A 252 -8.78 -15.56 -7.86
N ASP A 253 -9.92 -15.22 -8.46
CA ASP A 253 -11.19 -15.91 -8.23
C ASP A 253 -11.75 -16.44 -9.56
N PRO A 254 -12.22 -17.72 -9.62
CA PRO A 254 -12.73 -18.31 -10.86
C PRO A 254 -14.20 -17.92 -11.13
N ASP A 255 -14.92 -17.44 -10.15
CA ASP A 255 -16.36 -17.21 -10.22
C ASP A 255 -16.73 -15.73 -10.14
N TYR A 256 -15.85 -14.91 -9.53
CA TYR A 256 -16.19 -13.52 -9.19
C TYR A 256 -15.09 -12.55 -9.63
N VAL A 257 -15.53 -11.39 -10.08
CA VAL A 257 -14.65 -10.22 -10.23
C VAL A 257 -14.45 -9.57 -8.87
N ARG A 258 -13.29 -8.94 -8.68
CA ARG A 258 -12.98 -8.19 -7.47
C ARG A 258 -12.50 -6.78 -7.81
N TYR A 259 -12.86 -5.83 -6.95
CA TYR A 259 -12.36 -4.46 -6.99
C TYR A 259 -11.64 -4.14 -5.68
N SER A 260 -10.55 -3.37 -5.75
CA SER A 260 -9.92 -2.81 -4.55
C SER A 260 -9.18 -1.52 -4.87
N ALA A 261 -9.12 -0.62 -3.91
CA ALA A 261 -8.47 0.66 -4.09
C ALA A 261 -7.54 0.98 -2.90
N PRO A 262 -6.27 0.56 -2.94
CA PRO A 262 -5.27 0.99 -1.98
C PRO A 262 -4.83 2.43 -2.26
N PHE A 263 -4.83 3.26 -1.22
CA PHE A 263 -4.11 4.52 -1.16
C PHE A 263 -2.82 4.28 -0.38
N PHE A 264 -1.69 4.38 -1.07
CA PHE A 264 -0.36 4.19 -0.49
C PHE A 264 0.15 5.53 0.03
N TYR A 265 0.20 5.68 1.35
CA TYR A 265 0.76 6.87 1.99
C TYR A 265 2.27 6.72 2.13
N ASN A 266 2.99 7.60 1.45
CA ASN A 266 4.43 7.51 1.31
C ASN A 266 5.13 8.76 1.87
N PRO A 267 6.39 8.65 2.34
CA PRO A 267 7.20 9.79 2.78
C PRO A 267 7.52 10.79 1.66
N SER A 268 8.13 11.91 2.02
CA SER A 268 8.79 12.79 1.08
C SER A 268 10.03 12.13 0.46
N TYR A 269 10.34 12.42 -0.80
CA TYR A 269 11.57 11.92 -1.43
C TYR A 269 12.86 12.42 -0.74
N GLU A 270 12.78 13.51 -0.02
CA GLU A 270 13.92 14.05 0.74
C GLU A 270 14.17 13.29 2.05
N THR A 271 13.24 12.41 2.44
CA THR A 271 13.31 11.71 3.72
C THR A 271 14.39 10.65 3.76
N MET A 272 15.24 10.78 4.79
CA MET A 272 16.14 9.71 5.24
C MET A 272 15.47 8.96 6.39
N VAL A 273 14.91 7.81 6.08
CA VAL A 273 14.17 6.97 7.05
C VAL A 273 15.16 6.33 8.04
N THR A 274 14.99 6.62 9.31
CA THR A 274 15.86 6.11 10.39
C THR A 274 15.03 5.62 11.58
N PRO A 275 15.44 4.55 12.27
CA PRO A 275 14.77 4.11 13.48
C PRO A 275 14.70 5.22 14.55
N VAL A 276 13.52 5.39 15.18
CA VAL A 276 13.39 6.36 16.28
C VAL A 276 14.24 5.92 17.48
N LYS A 277 14.94 6.86 18.09
CA LYS A 277 15.88 6.59 19.22
C LYS A 277 15.19 5.95 20.43
N SER A 278 13.92 6.27 20.68
CA SER A 278 13.13 5.72 21.78
C SER A 278 12.86 4.21 21.64
N ALA A 279 13.04 3.62 20.46
CA ALA A 279 12.80 2.19 20.21
C ALA A 279 14.03 1.29 20.45
N GLY A 280 15.05 1.78 21.15
CA GLY A 280 16.28 1.04 21.50
C GLY A 280 17.35 1.05 20.39
N ASP A 281 18.29 0.10 20.47
CA ASP A 281 19.38 0.01 19.49
C ASP A 281 18.82 -0.18 18.07
N PRO A 282 19.35 0.57 17.07
CA PRO A 282 18.83 0.51 15.71
C PRO A 282 19.04 -0.88 15.10
N LYS A 283 17.96 -1.40 14.50
CA LYS A 283 17.99 -2.67 13.75
C LYS A 283 18.25 -2.46 12.26
N TYR A 284 18.01 -1.24 11.75
CA TYR A 284 18.15 -0.88 10.35
C TYR A 284 19.18 0.23 10.17
N PHE A 285 19.90 0.16 9.03
CA PHE A 285 20.66 1.30 8.55
C PHE A 285 19.70 2.40 8.06
N PRO A 286 20.12 3.68 8.14
CA PRO A 286 19.40 4.75 7.46
C PRO A 286 19.22 4.45 5.98
N LEU A 287 18.03 4.70 5.44
CA LEU A 287 17.74 4.51 4.03
C LEU A 287 17.03 5.72 3.42
N SER A 288 17.40 6.07 2.19
CA SER A 288 16.71 7.10 1.41
C SER A 288 15.41 6.54 0.85
N TRP A 289 14.28 7.20 1.12
CA TRP A 289 13.01 6.83 0.51
C TRP A 289 13.08 6.91 -1.02
N ALA A 290 13.68 7.99 -1.57
CA ALA A 290 13.82 8.16 -3.01
C ALA A 290 14.55 6.96 -3.67
N GLU A 291 15.66 6.52 -3.06
CA GLU A 291 16.43 5.38 -3.58
C GLU A 291 15.65 4.07 -3.46
N PHE A 292 15.02 3.83 -2.31
CA PHE A 292 14.21 2.62 -2.09
C PHE A 292 13.04 2.55 -3.08
N ARG A 293 12.30 3.64 -3.23
CA ARG A 293 11.15 3.73 -4.15
C ARG A 293 11.57 3.52 -5.60
N ARG A 294 12.69 4.14 -6.03
CA ARG A 294 13.23 3.97 -7.37
C ARG A 294 13.60 2.52 -7.65
N ARG A 295 14.31 1.85 -6.73
CA ARG A 295 14.72 0.44 -6.90
C ARG A 295 13.52 -0.50 -6.95
N ARG A 296 12.50 -0.26 -6.13
CA ARG A 296 11.24 -1.03 -6.18
C ARG A 296 10.55 -0.86 -7.53
N PHE A 297 10.46 0.38 -8.01
CA PHE A 297 9.87 0.69 -9.32
C PHE A 297 10.62 0.02 -10.48
N GLU A 298 11.95 0.04 -10.48
CA GLU A 298 12.74 -0.62 -11.51
C GLU A 298 12.50 -2.13 -11.54
N GLY A 299 12.27 -2.76 -10.38
CA GLY A 299 11.91 -4.17 -10.28
C GLY A 299 10.55 -4.54 -10.88
N ASP A 300 9.61 -3.57 -10.97
CA ASP A 300 8.29 -3.79 -11.55
C ASP A 300 8.31 -3.87 -13.10
N PHE A 301 9.39 -3.42 -13.75
CA PHE A 301 9.49 -3.32 -15.23
C PHE A 301 10.52 -4.25 -15.88
N GLY A 302 11.40 -4.89 -15.12
CA GLY A 302 12.44 -5.73 -15.71
C GLY A 302 13.11 -6.70 -14.74
N ASP A 303 13.82 -7.68 -15.31
CA ASP A 303 14.64 -8.64 -14.57
C ASP A 303 15.94 -7.98 -14.03
N TYR A 304 15.78 -6.94 -13.21
CA TYR A 304 16.89 -6.34 -12.48
C TYR A 304 17.09 -7.10 -11.17
N SER A 305 17.74 -8.26 -11.28
CA SER A 305 18.33 -9.07 -10.21
C SER A 305 18.06 -8.59 -8.78
N ALA A 306 17.07 -9.19 -8.13
CA ALA A 306 16.67 -9.02 -6.74
C ALA A 306 15.74 -7.84 -6.47
N ASP A 307 14.45 -8.15 -6.40
CA ASP A 307 13.42 -7.34 -5.77
C ASP A 307 13.93 -6.88 -4.39
N VAL A 308 14.12 -5.56 -4.25
CA VAL A 308 14.72 -4.94 -3.07
C VAL A 308 13.76 -5.08 -1.89
N GLN A 309 14.21 -5.70 -0.83
CA GLN A 309 13.44 -5.92 0.38
C GLN A 309 13.98 -5.08 1.53
N ILE A 310 13.11 -4.68 2.46
CA ILE A 310 13.54 -3.92 3.64
C ILE A 310 14.56 -4.68 4.50
N SER A 311 14.54 -6.00 4.46
CA SER A 311 15.54 -6.86 5.12
C SER A 311 16.97 -6.63 4.65
N ASP A 312 17.16 -6.08 3.44
CA ASP A 312 18.49 -5.75 2.92
C ASP A 312 19.19 -4.65 3.75
N TRP A 313 18.42 -3.81 4.45
CA TRP A 313 18.91 -2.74 5.34
C TRP A 313 19.09 -3.16 6.80
N LEU A 314 18.84 -4.42 7.17
CA LEU A 314 19.10 -4.88 8.53
C LEU A 314 20.59 -4.77 8.87
N ILE A 315 20.92 -4.24 10.06
CA ILE A 315 22.31 -4.12 10.56
C ILE A 315 22.93 -5.51 10.75
N LYS A 316 22.13 -6.49 11.21
CA LYS A 316 22.55 -7.89 11.34
C LYS A 316 21.88 -8.73 10.26
N GLY A 317 22.66 -9.29 9.35
CA GLY A 317 22.21 -10.22 8.31
C GLY A 317 21.68 -9.59 7.02
N GLY A 318 21.63 -8.25 6.89
CA GLY A 318 21.22 -7.56 5.67
C GLY A 318 22.37 -7.45 4.65
N LYS A 319 22.01 -7.35 3.34
CA LYS A 319 22.99 -7.21 2.22
C LYS A 319 23.91 -5.99 2.37
N TYR A 320 23.41 -4.92 2.99
CA TYR A 320 24.15 -3.67 3.15
C TYR A 320 24.91 -3.58 4.47
N GLY A 321 24.74 -4.55 5.38
CA GLY A 321 25.42 -4.60 6.68
C GLY A 321 26.94 -4.77 6.60
N GLY A 322 27.46 -5.40 5.53
CA GLY A 322 28.89 -5.60 5.32
C GLY A 322 29.61 -4.50 4.53
N ALA A 323 28.89 -3.68 3.76
CA ALA A 323 29.48 -2.72 2.82
C ALA A 323 29.65 -1.29 3.41
N ARG A 324 28.95 -0.95 4.48
CA ARG A 324 28.94 0.41 5.09
C ARG A 324 29.80 0.59 6.33
N SER A 325 30.54 -0.42 6.77
CA SER A 325 31.54 -0.26 7.85
C SER A 325 32.82 0.48 7.43
N LYS A 326 32.84 1.09 6.23
CA LYS A 326 34.01 1.79 5.66
C LYS A 326 33.70 3.19 5.14
N ILE A 327 32.70 3.88 5.74
CA ILE A 327 32.53 5.32 5.50
C ILE A 327 32.55 6.03 6.85
#